data_8ad94e8b5bf3d59d53cb0b86172fb92d
#
_entry.id   8ad94e8b5bf3d59d53cb0b86172fb92d
#
_cell.length_a   1.000
_cell.length_b   1.000
_cell.length_c   1.000
_cell.angle_alpha   90.00
_cell.angle_beta   90.00
_cell.angle_gamma   90.00
#
_symmetry.space_group_name_H-M   'P 1'
#
loop_
_entity.id
_entity.type
_entity.pdbx_description
1 polymer ?
#
loop_
_entity_poly.entity_id
_entity_poly.type
_entity_poly.pdbx_seq_one_letter_code
_entity_poly.pdbx_strand_id
1 'polypeptide(L)'
;EYRLQTQESSAWHDIYRQQEADIAGNPQRIDTARDDLIAKRARQASNDIRLQQGKSNEARKLNLCFDAELPRDANKQLYAWVQHGWQADEKSVIADARADDNKNGSLYVFIPARNRSDLGLAITAEKAASATMDLRGMPSSTEGKDARAAMETHKQDAEKSKNKLLDEVFEGVRVFISGGSEIEGNNLKEKLENGAKDALQRLYKQFDV
;
A
#
# COMPACT_ATOMS: atom_id res chain seq x y z
N GLU A 1 32.45 -20.15 -9.71
CA GLU A 1 31.95 -21.55 -9.90
C GLU A 1 30.95 -21.54 -11.06
N TYR A 2 31.37 -22.03 -12.25
CA TYR A 2 30.45 -22.19 -13.39
C TYR A 2 29.53 -23.38 -13.12
N ARG A 3 28.29 -23.15 -12.66
CA ARG A 3 27.28 -24.19 -12.69
C ARG A 3 26.86 -24.39 -14.15
N LEU A 4 27.08 -25.59 -14.67
CA LEU A 4 26.49 -26.04 -15.94
C LEU A 4 24.97 -25.87 -15.82
N GLN A 5 24.39 -25.02 -16.68
CA GLN A 5 22.95 -24.90 -16.79
C GLN A 5 22.40 -26.23 -17.30
N THR A 6 21.58 -26.90 -16.51
CA THR A 6 20.90 -28.12 -16.95
C THR A 6 19.75 -27.72 -17.89
N GLN A 7 19.30 -28.65 -18.74
CA GLN A 7 18.13 -28.42 -19.63
C GLN A 7 16.89 -28.01 -18.83
N GLU A 8 16.70 -28.61 -17.64
CA GLU A 8 15.62 -28.25 -16.73
C GLU A 8 15.76 -26.82 -16.23
N SER A 9 16.93 -26.42 -15.78
CA SER A 9 17.17 -25.05 -15.28
C SER A 9 16.94 -24.00 -16.39
N SER A 10 17.38 -24.30 -17.63
CA SER A 10 17.11 -23.44 -18.78
C SER A 10 15.60 -23.32 -19.07
N ALA A 11 14.86 -24.43 -19.06
CA ALA A 11 13.43 -24.44 -19.31
C ALA A 11 12.64 -23.62 -18.28
N TRP A 12 13.02 -23.69 -17.01
CA TRP A 12 12.42 -22.85 -15.95
C TRP A 12 12.72 -21.37 -16.19
N HIS A 13 13.93 -21.03 -16.56
CA HIS A 13 14.33 -19.65 -16.81
C HIS A 13 13.66 -19.05 -18.05
N ASP A 14 13.50 -19.84 -19.12
CA ASP A 14 12.81 -19.39 -20.35
C ASP A 14 11.33 -19.07 -20.07
N ILE A 15 10.65 -19.91 -19.30
CA ILE A 15 9.27 -19.64 -18.88
C ILE A 15 9.22 -18.40 -17.99
N TYR A 16 10.14 -18.24 -17.03
CA TYR A 16 10.21 -17.06 -16.19
C TYR A 16 10.32 -15.78 -17.04
N ARG A 17 11.24 -15.75 -18.01
CA ARG A 17 11.41 -14.59 -18.90
C ARG A 17 10.17 -14.29 -19.73
N GLN A 18 9.47 -15.33 -20.19
CA GLN A 18 8.20 -15.16 -20.89
C GLN A 18 7.15 -14.54 -19.98
N GLN A 19 6.99 -15.06 -18.76
CA GLN A 19 6.04 -14.51 -17.78
C GLN A 19 6.39 -13.06 -17.39
N GLU A 20 7.68 -12.77 -17.21
CA GLU A 20 8.16 -11.44 -16.92
C GLU A 20 7.83 -10.46 -18.06
N ALA A 21 8.07 -10.83 -19.30
CA ALA A 21 7.73 -10.04 -20.48
C ALA A 21 6.21 -9.82 -20.62
N ASP A 22 5.40 -10.86 -20.40
CA ASP A 22 3.94 -10.79 -20.48
C ASP A 22 3.37 -9.85 -19.41
N ILE A 23 3.91 -9.88 -18.19
CA ILE A 23 3.49 -8.99 -17.10
C ILE A 23 3.96 -7.57 -17.37
N ALA A 24 5.22 -7.37 -17.76
CA ALA A 24 5.78 -6.07 -18.10
C ALA A 24 5.06 -5.40 -19.29
N GLY A 25 4.58 -6.20 -20.24
CA GLY A 25 3.76 -5.74 -21.37
C GLY A 25 2.34 -5.29 -21.00
N ASN A 26 1.93 -5.50 -19.75
CA ASN A 26 0.62 -5.08 -19.27
C ASN A 26 0.74 -4.15 -18.03
N PRO A 27 0.99 -2.85 -18.23
CA PRO A 27 1.17 -1.90 -17.15
C PRO A 27 0.00 -1.85 -16.17
N GLN A 28 -1.22 -2.04 -16.65
CA GLN A 28 -2.42 -2.03 -15.79
C GLN A 28 -2.40 -3.12 -14.72
N ARG A 29 -1.83 -4.30 -15.02
CA ARG A 29 -1.66 -5.38 -14.02
C ARG A 29 -0.69 -4.99 -12.91
N ILE A 30 0.36 -4.24 -13.27
CA ILE A 30 1.35 -3.73 -12.31
C ILE A 30 0.73 -2.63 -11.46
N ASP A 31 0.00 -1.71 -12.10
CA ASP A 31 -0.68 -0.61 -11.42
C ASP A 31 -1.72 -1.14 -10.41
N THR A 32 -2.58 -2.04 -10.82
CA THR A 32 -3.55 -2.67 -9.92
C THR A 32 -2.87 -3.37 -8.74
N ALA A 33 -1.82 -4.15 -9.00
CA ALA A 33 -1.09 -4.84 -7.94
C ALA A 33 -0.42 -3.88 -6.96
N ARG A 34 0.15 -2.78 -7.46
CA ARG A 34 0.73 -1.72 -6.63
C ARG A 34 -0.34 -1.06 -5.75
N ASP A 35 -1.47 -0.69 -6.34
CA ASP A 35 -2.57 -0.02 -5.65
C ASP A 35 -3.15 -0.92 -4.54
N ASP A 36 -3.31 -2.20 -4.81
CA ASP A 36 -3.70 -3.21 -3.82
C ASP A 36 -2.70 -3.32 -2.65
N LEU A 37 -1.39 -3.29 -2.97
CA LEU A 37 -0.33 -3.33 -1.95
C LEU A 37 -0.35 -2.08 -1.08
N ILE A 38 -0.52 -0.90 -1.67
CA ILE A 38 -0.64 0.38 -0.95
C ILE A 38 -1.87 0.35 -0.04
N ALA A 39 -3.03 -0.04 -0.58
CA ALA A 39 -4.26 -0.13 0.19
C ALA A 39 -4.16 -1.14 1.35
N LYS A 40 -3.57 -2.31 1.09
CA LYS A 40 -3.32 -3.32 2.13
C LYS A 40 -2.43 -2.79 3.24
N ARG A 41 -1.32 -2.13 2.90
CA ARG A 41 -0.38 -1.55 3.88
C ARG A 41 -1.03 -0.44 4.71
N ALA A 42 -1.80 0.44 4.08
CA ALA A 42 -2.53 1.49 4.78
C ALA A 42 -3.58 0.92 5.74
N ARG A 43 -4.35 -0.10 5.33
CA ARG A 43 -5.30 -0.80 6.20
C ARG A 43 -4.60 -1.47 7.38
N GLN A 44 -3.45 -2.12 7.18
CA GLN A 44 -2.67 -2.71 8.27
C GLN A 44 -2.25 -1.68 9.30
N ALA A 45 -1.82 -0.48 8.86
CA ALA A 45 -1.45 0.61 9.76
C ALA A 45 -2.64 1.13 10.59
N SER A 46 -3.87 1.03 10.08
CA SER A 46 -5.08 1.52 10.76
C SER A 46 -5.81 0.48 11.61
N ASN A 47 -5.57 -0.82 11.42
CA ASN A 47 -6.34 -1.89 12.05
C ASN A 47 -6.35 -1.85 13.59
N ASP A 48 -5.24 -1.43 14.20
CA ASP A 48 -5.08 -1.40 15.65
C ASP A 48 -5.41 -0.04 16.26
N ILE A 49 -5.89 0.92 15.46
CA ILE A 49 -6.24 2.25 15.95
C ILE A 49 -7.54 2.14 16.77
N ARG A 50 -7.44 2.44 18.07
CA ARG A 50 -8.56 2.48 19.00
C ARG A 50 -8.86 3.92 19.35
N LEU A 51 -10.03 4.38 18.95
CA LEU A 51 -10.51 5.73 19.22
C LEU A 51 -11.66 5.66 20.22
N GLN A 52 -11.59 6.50 21.24
CA GLN A 52 -12.63 6.64 22.24
C GLN A 52 -13.05 8.11 22.32
N GLN A 53 -14.35 8.35 22.33
CA GLN A 53 -14.88 9.70 22.40
C GLN A 53 -15.01 10.16 23.85
N GLY A 54 -14.26 11.18 24.24
CA GLY A 54 -14.40 11.94 25.49
C GLY A 54 -14.77 11.12 26.74
N LYS A 55 -15.61 11.68 27.60
CA LYS A 55 -16.04 11.05 28.85
C LYS A 55 -16.97 9.84 28.64
N SER A 56 -17.66 9.75 27.50
CA SER A 56 -18.56 8.63 27.20
C SER A 56 -17.83 7.32 26.91
N ASN A 57 -16.51 7.36 26.60
CA ASN A 57 -15.70 6.22 26.16
C ASN A 57 -16.33 5.44 24.99
N GLU A 58 -17.18 6.07 24.22
CA GLU A 58 -17.81 5.43 23.06
C GLU A 58 -16.74 5.16 21.99
N ALA A 59 -16.65 3.90 21.56
CA ALA A 59 -15.68 3.48 20.55
C ALA A 59 -16.04 4.09 19.19
N ARG A 60 -15.07 4.71 18.55
CA ARG A 60 -15.18 5.27 17.20
C ARG A 60 -14.21 4.55 16.26
N LYS A 61 -14.60 4.43 15.01
CA LYS A 61 -13.81 3.78 13.96
C LYS A 61 -13.32 4.80 12.96
N LEU A 62 -12.04 4.70 12.60
CA LEU A 62 -11.49 5.40 11.45
C LEU A 62 -11.72 4.55 10.20
N ASN A 63 -12.42 5.08 9.21
CA ASN A 63 -12.70 4.41 7.95
C ASN A 63 -11.71 4.91 6.88
N LEU A 64 -10.98 4.01 6.25
CA LEU A 64 -10.11 4.37 5.12
C LEU A 64 -10.93 4.39 3.83
N CYS A 65 -10.82 5.48 3.08
CA CYS A 65 -11.41 5.65 1.76
C CYS A 65 -10.31 5.75 0.71
N PHE A 66 -10.37 4.93 -0.33
CA PHE A 66 -9.43 4.91 -1.47
C PHE A 66 -10.10 5.35 -2.78
N ASP A 67 -11.38 5.75 -2.72
CA ASP A 67 -12.13 6.19 -3.88
C ASP A 67 -11.68 7.58 -4.35
N ALA A 68 -12.08 7.95 -5.57
CA ALA A 68 -11.76 9.25 -6.15
C ALA A 68 -12.33 10.42 -5.33
N GLU A 69 -13.44 10.20 -4.64
CA GLU A 69 -14.11 11.21 -3.82
C GLU A 69 -14.30 10.73 -2.38
N LEU A 70 -14.15 11.65 -1.44
CA LEU A 70 -14.46 11.40 -0.04
C LEU A 70 -15.97 11.24 0.16
N PRO A 71 -16.44 10.19 0.87
CA PRO A 71 -17.86 10.02 1.14
C PRO A 71 -18.45 11.21 1.88
N ARG A 72 -19.54 11.75 1.37
CA ARG A 72 -20.36 12.76 2.05
C ARG A 72 -21.38 12.05 2.93
N ASP A 73 -20.97 11.67 4.13
CA ASP A 73 -21.83 10.91 5.03
C ASP A 73 -22.55 11.82 6.02
N ALA A 74 -23.88 11.70 6.07
CA ALA A 74 -24.73 12.37 7.06
C ALA A 74 -24.51 11.84 8.49
N ASN A 75 -23.89 10.66 8.65
CA ASN A 75 -23.73 9.97 9.94
C ASN A 75 -22.51 10.42 10.74
N LYS A 76 -21.80 11.46 10.29
CA LYS A 76 -20.60 12.01 10.96
C LYS A 76 -19.55 10.94 11.28
N GLN A 77 -19.30 10.03 10.35
CA GLN A 77 -18.22 9.05 10.50
C GLN A 77 -16.86 9.71 10.27
N LEU A 78 -15.84 9.13 10.89
CA LEU A 78 -14.46 9.57 10.72
C LEU A 78 -13.84 8.86 9.53
N TYR A 79 -13.37 9.62 8.54
CA TYR A 79 -12.72 9.09 7.35
C TYR A 79 -11.27 9.53 7.24
N ALA A 80 -10.41 8.65 6.73
CA ALA A 80 -9.11 9.01 6.19
C ALA A 80 -9.15 8.75 4.68
N TRP A 81 -9.12 9.82 3.88
CA TRP A 81 -9.08 9.75 2.43
C TRP A 81 -7.64 9.56 1.99
N VAL A 82 -7.35 8.38 1.43
CA VAL A 82 -6.01 7.95 1.08
C VAL A 82 -5.80 8.09 -0.42
N GLN A 83 -4.88 8.97 -0.78
CA GLN A 83 -4.44 9.19 -2.14
C GLN A 83 -2.95 8.91 -2.28
N HIS A 84 -2.49 8.55 -3.46
CA HIS A 84 -1.08 8.29 -3.71
C HIS A 84 -0.58 8.91 -5.02
N GLY A 85 0.70 9.24 -5.07
CA GLY A 85 1.33 10.01 -6.12
C GLY A 85 1.40 9.34 -7.50
N TRP A 86 0.89 8.12 -7.66
CA TRP A 86 0.66 7.50 -8.98
C TRP A 86 -0.68 7.91 -9.59
N GLN A 87 -1.64 8.36 -8.78
CA GLN A 87 -3.00 8.72 -9.20
C GLN A 87 -3.32 10.20 -8.96
N ALA A 88 -2.78 10.80 -7.91
CA ALA A 88 -3.06 12.17 -7.49
C ALA A 88 -1.79 12.99 -7.29
N ASP A 89 -1.89 14.29 -7.44
CA ASP A 89 -0.83 15.23 -7.09
C ASP A 89 -0.96 15.65 -5.62
N GLU A 90 0.18 15.76 -4.92
CA GLU A 90 0.23 16.15 -3.51
C GLU A 90 -0.42 17.52 -3.26
N LYS A 91 -0.21 18.47 -4.18
CA LYS A 91 -0.79 19.81 -4.06
C LYS A 91 -2.31 19.79 -4.11
N SER A 92 -2.90 18.90 -4.92
CA SER A 92 -4.36 18.74 -4.98
C SER A 92 -4.91 18.20 -3.67
N VAL A 93 -4.27 17.19 -3.07
CA VAL A 93 -4.68 16.65 -1.76
C VAL A 93 -4.60 17.71 -0.66
N ILE A 94 -3.55 18.54 -0.66
CA ILE A 94 -3.42 19.66 0.28
C ILE A 94 -4.51 20.73 0.04
N ALA A 95 -4.81 21.01 -1.23
CA ALA A 95 -5.86 21.97 -1.59
C ALA A 95 -7.24 21.49 -1.13
N ASP A 96 -7.54 20.20 -1.32
CA ASP A 96 -8.79 19.58 -0.85
C ASP A 96 -8.90 19.63 0.69
N ALA A 97 -7.80 19.32 1.40
CA ALA A 97 -7.75 19.45 2.85
C ALA A 97 -7.99 20.90 3.34
N ARG A 98 -7.47 21.90 2.61
CA ARG A 98 -7.67 23.32 2.91
C ARG A 98 -9.07 23.81 2.59
N ALA A 99 -9.67 23.27 1.53
CA ALA A 99 -11.03 23.61 1.12
C ALA A 99 -12.09 23.02 2.05
N ASP A 100 -11.75 21.97 2.80
CA ASP A 100 -12.62 21.40 3.83
C ASP A 100 -12.71 22.37 5.02
N ASP A 101 -13.89 22.89 5.23
CA ASP A 101 -14.19 23.95 6.21
C ASP A 101 -14.29 23.47 7.68
N ASN A 102 -13.58 22.41 8.04
CA ASN A 102 -13.55 21.77 9.36
C ASN A 102 -14.90 21.16 9.84
N LYS A 103 -15.88 21.02 8.96
CA LYS A 103 -17.19 20.43 9.33
C LYS A 103 -17.19 18.91 9.32
N ASN A 104 -16.24 18.32 8.58
CA ASN A 104 -16.21 16.87 8.36
C ASN A 104 -15.03 16.27 9.04
N GLY A 105 -14.76 15.93 10.13
CA GLY A 105 -13.56 15.34 10.77
C GLY A 105 -12.73 14.38 9.92
N SER A 106 -12.51 14.75 8.66
CA SER A 106 -11.78 13.92 7.68
C SER A 106 -10.30 14.15 7.78
N LEU A 107 -9.54 13.08 7.57
CA LEU A 107 -8.10 13.11 7.36
C LEU A 107 -7.79 12.96 5.88
N TYR A 108 -6.78 13.66 5.42
CA TYR A 108 -6.29 13.63 4.04
C TYR A 108 -4.90 13.03 4.04
N VAL A 109 -4.75 11.82 3.49
CA VAL A 109 -3.50 11.08 3.46
C VAL A 109 -2.91 11.11 2.07
N PHE A 110 -1.65 11.54 1.97
CA PHE A 110 -0.90 11.48 0.72
C PHE A 110 0.30 10.53 0.87
N ILE A 111 0.37 9.52 0.01
CA ILE A 111 1.46 8.55 -0.08
C ILE A 111 2.27 8.88 -1.34
N PRO A 112 3.55 9.31 -1.22
CA PRO A 112 4.34 9.75 -2.38
C PRO A 112 4.68 8.58 -3.30
N ALA A 113 4.75 8.85 -4.60
CA ALA A 113 5.22 7.88 -5.58
C ALA A 113 6.76 7.85 -5.63
N ARG A 114 7.36 7.18 -4.66
CA ARG A 114 8.81 6.92 -4.64
C ARG A 114 9.15 5.63 -5.35
N ASN A 115 10.38 5.51 -5.86
CA ASN A 115 10.92 4.27 -6.44
C ASN A 115 10.01 3.65 -7.52
N ARG A 116 9.38 4.47 -8.36
CA ARG A 116 8.34 4.04 -9.33
C ARG A 116 8.78 2.85 -10.17
N SER A 117 9.98 2.95 -10.75
CA SER A 117 10.53 1.92 -11.64
C SER A 117 10.86 0.64 -10.86
N ASP A 118 11.58 0.77 -9.77
CA ASP A 118 12.09 -0.36 -9.00
C ASP A 118 10.96 -1.15 -8.33
N LEU A 119 9.94 -0.46 -7.82
CA LEU A 119 8.76 -1.12 -7.26
C LEU A 119 7.99 -1.91 -8.34
N GLY A 120 7.83 -1.34 -9.54
CA GLY A 120 7.22 -2.02 -10.67
C GLY A 120 8.00 -3.27 -11.08
N LEU A 121 9.33 -3.17 -11.14
CA LEU A 121 10.21 -4.31 -11.44
C LEU A 121 10.11 -5.41 -10.37
N ALA A 122 10.11 -5.06 -9.09
CA ALA A 122 9.99 -6.03 -7.99
C ALA A 122 8.62 -6.75 -8.00
N ILE A 123 7.53 -6.03 -8.28
CA ILE A 123 6.19 -6.61 -8.46
C ILE A 123 6.18 -7.58 -9.65
N THR A 124 6.76 -7.17 -10.76
CA THR A 124 6.83 -7.99 -11.98
C THR A 124 7.63 -9.28 -11.74
N ALA A 125 8.80 -9.18 -11.11
CA ALA A 125 9.67 -10.31 -10.82
C ALA A 125 8.99 -11.33 -9.88
N GLU A 126 8.35 -10.87 -8.81
CA GLU A 126 7.62 -11.75 -7.88
C GLU A 126 6.46 -12.48 -8.58
N LYS A 127 5.66 -11.74 -9.35
CA LYS A 127 4.53 -12.32 -10.09
C LYS A 127 4.98 -13.32 -11.17
N ALA A 128 6.05 -13.00 -11.89
CA ALA A 128 6.63 -13.88 -12.91
C ALA A 128 7.16 -15.18 -12.31
N ALA A 129 7.87 -15.10 -11.18
CA ALA A 129 8.35 -16.28 -10.47
C ALA A 129 7.19 -17.15 -9.96
N SER A 130 6.15 -16.55 -9.38
CA SER A 130 4.94 -17.28 -8.96
C SER A 130 4.26 -17.96 -10.13
N ALA A 131 4.00 -17.25 -11.23
CA ALA A 131 3.37 -17.80 -12.42
C ALA A 131 4.20 -18.93 -13.04
N THR A 132 5.52 -18.82 -13.04
CA THR A 132 6.42 -19.87 -13.51
C THR A 132 6.29 -21.14 -12.66
N MET A 133 6.26 -21.01 -11.34
CA MET A 133 6.09 -22.15 -10.44
C MET A 133 4.74 -22.82 -10.58
N ASP A 134 3.68 -22.03 -10.79
CA ASP A 134 2.31 -22.55 -11.01
C ASP A 134 2.22 -23.31 -12.34
N LEU A 135 2.82 -22.79 -13.41
CA LEU A 135 2.83 -23.45 -14.73
C LEU A 135 3.64 -24.74 -14.75
N ARG A 136 4.79 -24.76 -14.10
CA ARG A 136 5.68 -25.94 -14.07
C ARG A 136 5.26 -26.98 -13.04
N GLY A 137 4.53 -26.55 -12.01
CA GLY A 137 4.08 -27.42 -10.93
C GLY A 137 5.23 -28.02 -10.11
N MET A 138 4.99 -29.25 -9.59
CA MET A 138 5.98 -29.98 -8.77
C MET A 138 6.79 -30.95 -9.64
N PRO A 139 8.09 -30.71 -9.85
CA PRO A 139 8.93 -31.60 -10.65
C PRO A 139 9.24 -32.90 -9.91
N SER A 140 9.38 -34.01 -10.66
CA SER A 140 9.76 -35.31 -10.12
C SER A 140 11.27 -35.54 -10.11
N SER A 141 12.02 -34.93 -11.05
CA SER A 141 13.46 -35.05 -11.15
C SER A 141 14.19 -34.20 -10.10
N THR A 142 15.41 -34.61 -9.73
CA THR A 142 16.27 -33.83 -8.83
C THR A 142 16.62 -32.46 -9.42
N GLU A 143 16.97 -32.42 -10.69
CA GLU A 143 17.29 -31.19 -11.41
C GLU A 143 16.10 -30.23 -11.47
N GLY A 144 14.90 -30.74 -11.67
CA GLY A 144 13.68 -29.96 -11.64
C GLY A 144 13.38 -29.39 -10.24
N LYS A 145 13.61 -30.19 -9.19
CA LYS A 145 13.47 -29.72 -7.80
C LYS A 145 14.46 -28.59 -7.47
N ASP A 146 15.72 -28.73 -7.92
CA ASP A 146 16.73 -27.69 -7.75
C ASP A 146 16.36 -26.41 -8.51
N ALA A 147 15.86 -26.54 -9.75
CA ALA A 147 15.40 -25.40 -10.54
C ALA A 147 14.20 -24.70 -9.88
N ARG A 148 13.24 -25.46 -9.34
CA ARG A 148 12.12 -24.91 -8.58
C ARG A 148 12.58 -24.19 -7.31
N ALA A 149 13.52 -24.76 -6.56
CA ALA A 149 14.07 -24.14 -5.36
C ALA A 149 14.80 -22.82 -5.68
N ALA A 150 15.52 -22.77 -6.80
CA ALA A 150 16.13 -21.53 -7.29
C ALA A 150 15.07 -20.47 -7.64
N MET A 151 13.96 -20.87 -8.28
CA MET A 151 12.84 -19.96 -8.60
C MET A 151 12.12 -19.47 -7.34
N GLU A 152 11.95 -20.32 -6.33
CA GLU A 152 11.40 -19.92 -5.02
C GLU A 152 12.30 -18.89 -4.33
N THR A 153 13.62 -19.08 -4.37
CA THR A 153 14.58 -18.10 -3.85
C THR A 153 14.45 -16.76 -4.59
N HIS A 154 14.36 -16.81 -5.92
CA HIS A 154 14.17 -15.60 -6.74
C HIS A 154 12.89 -14.85 -6.39
N LYS A 155 11.77 -15.57 -6.19
CA LYS A 155 10.52 -15.00 -5.71
C LYS A 155 10.67 -14.32 -4.36
N GLN A 156 11.30 -15.01 -3.39
CA GLN A 156 11.51 -14.46 -2.04
C GLN A 156 12.37 -13.20 -2.05
N ASP A 157 13.40 -13.14 -2.90
CA ASP A 157 14.24 -11.96 -3.03
C ASP A 157 13.48 -10.79 -3.66
N ALA A 158 12.64 -11.06 -4.67
CA ALA A 158 11.76 -10.06 -5.26
C ALA A 158 10.73 -9.56 -4.23
N GLU A 159 10.18 -10.44 -3.41
CA GLU A 159 9.25 -10.08 -2.34
C GLU A 159 9.90 -9.21 -1.26
N LYS A 160 11.11 -9.55 -0.83
CA LYS A 160 11.90 -8.72 0.12
C LYS A 160 12.18 -7.34 -0.46
N SER A 161 12.62 -7.28 -1.73
CA SER A 161 12.87 -6.01 -2.42
C SER A 161 11.60 -5.16 -2.51
N LYS A 162 10.48 -5.75 -2.93
CA LYS A 162 9.17 -5.10 -2.98
C LYS A 162 8.76 -4.53 -1.62
N ASN A 163 8.89 -5.32 -0.55
CA ASN A 163 8.51 -4.88 0.80
C ASN A 163 9.39 -3.72 1.29
N LYS A 164 10.71 -3.79 1.06
CA LYS A 164 11.62 -2.68 1.37
C LYS A 164 11.24 -1.40 0.63
N LEU A 165 10.99 -1.49 -0.68
CA LEU A 165 10.59 -0.34 -1.49
C LEU A 165 9.24 0.26 -1.04
N LEU A 166 8.29 -0.59 -0.61
CA LEU A 166 7.04 -0.14 -0.01
C LEU A 166 7.28 0.57 1.34
N ASP A 167 8.17 0.07 2.18
CA ASP A 167 8.53 0.74 3.43
C ASP A 167 9.06 2.16 3.16
N GLU A 168 9.97 2.32 2.19
CA GLU A 168 10.51 3.63 1.76
C GLU A 168 9.41 4.57 1.21
N VAL A 169 8.39 4.03 0.51
CA VAL A 169 7.22 4.78 0.07
C VAL A 169 6.44 5.31 1.28
N PHE A 170 6.20 4.47 2.27
CA PHE A 170 5.42 4.82 3.47
C PHE A 170 6.18 5.71 4.46
N GLU A 171 7.51 5.74 4.44
CA GLU A 171 8.31 6.72 5.20
C GLU A 171 8.01 8.17 4.79
N GLY A 172 7.62 8.39 3.53
CA GLY A 172 7.28 9.71 3.00
C GLY A 172 5.82 10.13 3.16
N VAL A 173 5.00 9.33 3.84
CA VAL A 173 3.55 9.60 3.96
C VAL A 173 3.30 10.89 4.73
N ARG A 174 2.34 11.69 4.22
CA ARG A 174 1.86 12.92 4.85
C ARG A 174 0.39 12.81 5.17
N VAL A 175 0.00 13.35 6.31
CA VAL A 175 -1.40 13.34 6.77
C VAL A 175 -1.78 14.76 7.14
N PHE A 176 -2.90 15.21 6.60
CA PHE A 176 -3.46 16.54 6.83
C PHE A 176 -4.84 16.41 7.47
N ILE A 177 -5.18 17.36 8.31
CA ILE A 177 -6.55 17.51 8.82
C ILE A 177 -7.33 18.51 7.96
N SER A 178 -8.66 18.54 8.12
CA SER A 178 -9.49 19.60 7.56
C SER A 178 -8.94 20.97 7.93
N GLY A 179 -8.81 21.86 6.94
CA GLY A 179 -8.14 23.14 7.07
C GLY A 179 -6.67 23.12 6.65
N GLY A 180 -6.11 21.94 6.31
CA GLY A 180 -4.81 21.76 5.65
C GLY A 180 -3.60 21.78 6.56
N SER A 181 -3.77 21.69 7.90
CA SER A 181 -2.64 21.52 8.83
C SER A 181 -2.12 20.09 8.75
N GLU A 182 -0.78 19.95 8.69
CA GLU A 182 -0.13 18.64 8.68
C GLU A 182 -0.02 18.07 10.09
N ILE A 183 -0.22 16.75 10.18
CA ILE A 183 -0.10 15.99 11.44
C ILE A 183 1.30 15.38 11.55
N GLU A 184 1.94 15.63 12.67
CA GLU A 184 3.24 15.07 13.01
C GLU A 184 3.12 13.63 13.53
N GLY A 185 4.14 12.82 13.24
CA GLY A 185 4.27 11.43 13.69
C GLY A 185 5.38 10.70 12.93
N ASN A 186 5.89 9.63 13.52
CA ASN A 186 7.02 8.86 12.96
C ASN A 186 6.61 7.91 11.81
N ASN A 187 5.34 7.53 11.75
CA ASN A 187 4.81 6.60 10.76
C ASN A 187 3.31 6.87 10.50
N LEU A 188 2.75 6.21 9.48
CA LEU A 188 1.35 6.38 9.12
C LEU A 188 0.40 6.09 10.29
N LYS A 189 0.63 5.04 11.07
CA LYS A 189 -0.24 4.70 12.21
C LYS A 189 -0.31 5.83 13.22
N GLU A 190 0.84 6.34 13.65
CA GLU A 190 0.92 7.44 14.62
C GLU A 190 0.27 8.74 14.09
N LYS A 191 0.52 9.07 12.81
CA LYS A 191 -0.11 10.23 12.16
C LYS A 191 -1.63 10.08 12.09
N LEU A 192 -2.14 8.89 11.75
CA LEU A 192 -3.58 8.61 11.72
C LEU A 192 -4.20 8.69 13.13
N GLU A 193 -3.55 8.14 14.14
CA GLU A 193 -4.02 8.23 15.54
C GLU A 193 -4.09 9.66 16.03
N ASN A 194 -3.03 10.45 15.80
CA ASN A 194 -2.96 11.86 16.21
C ASN A 194 -4.02 12.69 15.47
N GLY A 195 -4.12 12.51 14.13
CA GLY A 195 -5.12 13.20 13.33
C GLY A 195 -6.55 12.82 13.70
N ALA A 196 -6.81 11.54 13.97
CA ALA A 196 -8.13 11.08 14.37
C ALA A 196 -8.55 11.62 15.75
N LYS A 197 -7.63 11.72 16.70
CA LYS A 197 -7.90 12.36 18.01
C LYS A 197 -8.25 13.84 17.85
N ASP A 198 -7.50 14.57 17.03
CA ASP A 198 -7.80 15.98 16.72
C ASP A 198 -9.16 16.11 16.03
N ALA A 199 -9.47 15.28 15.04
CA ALA A 199 -10.74 15.29 14.34
C ALA A 199 -11.93 14.96 15.26
N LEU A 200 -11.77 14.01 16.19
CA LEU A 200 -12.81 13.70 17.18
C LEU A 200 -13.10 14.89 18.09
N GLN A 201 -12.07 15.59 18.56
CA GLN A 201 -12.26 16.78 19.40
C GLN A 201 -13.02 17.90 18.66
N ARG A 202 -12.79 18.05 17.35
CA ARG A 202 -13.49 19.05 16.53
C ARG A 202 -14.93 18.68 16.25
N LEU A 203 -15.19 17.40 15.90
CA LEU A 203 -16.53 16.92 15.58
C LEU A 203 -17.47 16.90 16.78
N TYR A 204 -16.96 16.63 17.95
CA TYR A 204 -17.74 16.34 19.14
C TYR A 204 -17.50 17.33 20.28
N LYS A 205 -17.14 18.57 19.97
CA LYS A 205 -16.97 19.67 20.97
C LYS A 205 -18.13 19.85 21.93
N GLN A 206 -19.32 19.39 21.58
CA GLN A 206 -20.53 19.54 22.41
C GLN A 206 -20.71 18.43 23.46
N PHE A 207 -19.84 17.41 23.49
CA PHE A 207 -20.00 16.27 24.39
C PHE A 207 -18.97 16.22 25.53
N ASP A 208 -18.09 17.21 25.60
CA ASP A 208 -17.07 17.34 26.68
C ASP A 208 -17.50 18.33 27.80
N VAL A 209 -18.78 18.63 27.92
CA VAL A 209 -19.33 19.47 28.98
C VAL A 209 -19.87 18.60 30.13
#